data_765ae1d9b44756bbe9694a11a81bdd57
#
_entry.id   765ae1d9b44756bbe9694a11a81bdd57
#
_cell.length_a   1.000
_cell.length_b   1.000
_cell.length_c   1.000
_cell.angle_alpha   90.00
_cell.angle_beta   90.00
_cell.angle_gamma   90.00
#
_symmetry.space_group_name_H-M   'P 1'
#
loop_
_entity.id
_entity.type
_entity.pdbx_description
1 polymer ?
#
loop_
_entity_poly.entity_id
_entity_poly.type
_entity_poly.pdbx_seq_one_letter_code
_entity_poly.pdbx_strand_id
1 'polypeptide(L)'
;MNTDIILSGVGGQGILSIATIIGAAAIKENLYIKQAEVHGMSQRGGDVQSNLRISSEPIASDLIPLGKADLIISLEPMEAMRYLPYLKKDGWIITNTAPFINIPNYPELDTL
;
A
#
# COMPACT_ATOMS: atom_id res chain seq x y z
N MET A 1 -0.83 -20.13 2.99
CA MET A 1 -1.40 -18.78 3.08
C MET A 1 -0.38 -17.78 2.56
N ASN A 2 -0.80 -16.93 1.70
CA ASN A 2 0.07 -15.91 1.12
C ASN A 2 -0.77 -14.66 0.85
N THR A 3 -0.42 -13.54 1.49
CA THR A 3 -1.17 -12.31 1.36
C THR A 3 -0.20 -11.18 1.04
N ASP A 4 -0.43 -10.51 -0.08
CA ASP A 4 0.38 -9.39 -0.52
C ASP A 4 -0.44 -8.11 -0.42
N ILE A 5 0.09 -7.13 0.31
CA ILE A 5 -0.60 -5.88 0.62
C ILE A 5 0.26 -4.70 0.17
N ILE A 6 -0.36 -3.77 -0.55
CA ILE A 6 0.27 -2.50 -0.85
C ILE A 6 -0.36 -1.43 0.03
N LEU A 7 0.48 -0.74 0.79
CA LEU A 7 0.07 0.42 1.56
C LEU A 7 0.55 1.65 0.82
N SER A 8 -0.34 2.59 0.56
CA SER A 8 0.03 3.78 -0.19
C SER A 8 -0.56 5.04 0.44
N GLY A 9 0.10 6.14 0.19
CA GLY A 9 -0.33 7.43 0.68
C GLY A 9 0.67 8.51 0.31
N VAL A 10 0.43 9.70 0.82
CA VAL A 10 1.37 10.80 0.72
C VAL A 10 2.22 10.81 1.98
N GLY A 11 3.48 11.20 1.86
CA GLY A 11 4.39 11.23 3.01
C GLY A 11 3.77 11.95 4.20
N GLY A 12 3.94 11.40 5.37
CA GLY A 12 3.38 11.97 6.61
C GLY A 12 2.00 11.47 6.97
N GLN A 13 1.40 10.58 6.21
CA GLN A 13 0.05 10.07 6.48
C GLN A 13 0.01 8.81 7.36
N GLY A 14 1.14 8.37 7.89
CA GLY A 14 1.15 7.24 8.82
C GLY A 14 1.25 5.88 8.18
N ILE A 15 1.69 5.80 6.92
CA ILE A 15 1.86 4.52 6.21
C ILE A 15 2.81 3.60 6.99
N LEU A 16 3.90 4.14 7.50
CA LEU A 16 4.87 3.33 8.24
C LEU A 16 4.28 2.77 9.53
N SER A 17 3.42 3.52 10.19
CA SER A 17 2.76 3.05 11.41
C SER A 17 1.84 1.87 11.11
N ILE A 18 1.09 1.96 10.02
CA ILE A 18 0.21 0.86 9.60
C ILE A 18 1.03 -0.38 9.26
N ALA A 19 2.12 -0.20 8.51
CA ALA A 19 3.01 -1.30 8.15
C ALA A 19 3.58 -1.97 9.39
N THR A 20 3.99 -1.18 10.37
CA THR A 20 4.56 -1.70 11.62
C THR A 20 3.54 -2.53 12.40
N ILE A 21 2.31 -2.06 12.48
CA ILE A 21 1.25 -2.76 13.19
C ILE A 21 0.94 -4.10 12.52
N ILE A 22 0.79 -4.09 11.20
CA ILE A 22 0.50 -5.32 10.45
C ILE A 22 1.65 -6.31 10.58
N GLY A 23 2.90 -5.81 10.45
CA GLY A 23 4.07 -6.64 10.58
C GLY A 23 4.18 -7.30 11.94
N ALA A 24 3.93 -6.54 13.02
CA ALA A 24 3.96 -7.07 14.37
C ALA A 24 2.89 -8.16 14.55
N ALA A 25 1.70 -7.95 14.00
CA ALA A 25 0.64 -8.95 14.08
C ALA A 25 1.03 -10.24 13.35
N ALA A 26 1.65 -10.11 12.18
CA ALA A 26 2.09 -11.27 11.40
C ALA A 26 3.13 -12.09 12.15
N ILE A 27 4.10 -11.42 12.77
CA ILE A 27 5.13 -12.09 13.55
C ILE A 27 4.52 -12.83 14.74
N LYS A 28 3.55 -12.21 15.39
CA LYS A 28 2.86 -12.81 16.53
C LYS A 28 2.12 -14.10 16.13
N GLU A 29 1.68 -14.19 14.89
CA GLU A 29 1.01 -15.37 14.35
C GLU A 29 2.00 -16.36 13.72
N ASN A 30 3.29 -16.17 13.92
CA ASN A 30 4.34 -17.02 13.39
C ASN A 30 4.37 -17.09 11.86
N LEU A 31 4.05 -15.98 11.21
CA LEU A 31 4.10 -15.88 9.76
C LEU A 31 5.39 -15.19 9.32
N TYR A 32 5.84 -15.53 8.13
CA TYR A 32 6.94 -14.81 7.50
C TYR A 32 6.44 -13.50 6.96
N ILE A 33 7.26 -12.46 7.05
CA ILE A 33 6.92 -11.15 6.51
C ILE A 33 8.14 -10.55 5.83
N LYS A 34 7.91 -9.92 4.67
CA LYS A 34 8.90 -9.06 4.03
C LYS A 34 8.25 -7.74 3.70
N GLN A 35 9.01 -6.68 3.88
CA GLN A 35 8.55 -5.33 3.66
C GLN A 35 9.56 -4.57 2.84
N ALA A 36 9.08 -3.86 1.82
CA ALA A 36 9.90 -2.93 1.05
C ALA A 36 9.17 -1.60 1.01
N GLU A 37 9.91 -0.52 1.21
CA GLU A 37 9.35 0.83 1.16
C GLU A 37 9.92 1.56 -0.04
N VAL A 38 9.04 2.20 -0.80
CA VAL A 38 9.41 2.96 -1.98
C VAL A 38 8.87 4.37 -1.83
N HIS A 39 9.74 5.35 -2.02
CA HIS A 39 9.35 6.76 -2.00
C HIS A 39 9.29 7.28 -3.42
N GLY A 40 8.31 8.16 -3.68
CA GLY A 40 8.22 8.82 -4.96
C GLY A 40 9.37 9.79 -5.17
N MET A 41 9.53 10.23 -6.40
CA MET A 41 10.60 11.17 -6.78
C MET A 41 10.37 12.57 -6.26
N SER A 42 9.14 12.90 -5.89
CA SER A 42 8.79 14.22 -5.36
C SER A 42 9.37 14.40 -3.96
N GLN A 43 9.91 15.58 -3.69
CA GLN A 43 10.48 15.87 -2.38
C GLN A 43 9.47 16.33 -1.36
N ARG A 44 8.29 16.77 -1.81
CA ARG A 44 7.23 17.23 -0.92
C ARG A 44 5.94 16.58 -1.34
N GLY A 45 5.24 16.00 -0.37
CA GLY A 45 3.98 15.38 -0.64
C GLY A 45 4.08 14.27 -1.67
N GLY A 46 5.28 13.72 -1.86
CA GLY A 46 5.49 12.61 -2.76
C GLY A 46 4.83 11.35 -2.24
N ASP A 47 4.48 10.48 -3.16
CA ASP A 47 3.87 9.22 -2.79
C ASP A 47 4.83 8.32 -2.03
N VAL A 48 4.27 7.57 -1.09
CA VAL A 48 4.98 6.54 -0.34
C VAL A 48 4.24 5.24 -0.56
N GLN A 49 4.98 4.21 -0.90
CA GLN A 49 4.44 2.87 -1.09
C GLN A 49 5.19 1.91 -0.19
N SER A 50 4.45 1.09 0.53
CA SER A 50 5.03 0.00 1.30
C SER A 50 4.45 -1.30 0.80
N ASN A 51 5.31 -2.23 0.41
CA ASN A 51 4.91 -3.57 0.00
C ASN A 51 5.06 -4.49 1.20
N LEU A 52 3.97 -5.12 1.60
CA LEU A 52 3.98 -6.10 2.68
C LEU A 52 3.62 -7.46 2.11
N ARG A 53 4.51 -8.43 2.27
CA ARG A 53 4.26 -9.80 1.86
C ARG A 53 4.25 -10.69 3.09
N ILE A 54 3.14 -11.36 3.32
CA ILE A 54 2.92 -12.19 4.50
C ILE A 54 2.62 -13.60 4.01
N SER A 55 3.32 -14.59 4.56
CA SER A 55 3.15 -15.97 4.11
C SER A 55 3.46 -16.96 5.22
N SER A 56 2.83 -18.11 5.16
CA SER A 56 3.18 -19.26 6.01
C SER A 56 4.46 -19.94 5.53
N GLU A 57 4.97 -19.58 4.37
CA GLU A 57 6.21 -20.09 3.79
C GLU A 57 7.23 -18.98 3.61
N PRO A 58 8.54 -19.30 3.55
CA PRO A 58 9.54 -18.26 3.31
C PRO A 58 9.30 -17.49 2.02
N ILE A 59 9.59 -16.20 2.06
CA ILE A 59 9.33 -15.27 0.96
C ILE A 59 10.66 -14.89 0.29
N ALA A 60 10.74 -15.08 -1.03
CA ALA A 60 11.99 -14.85 -1.76
C ALA A 60 12.24 -13.38 -2.09
N SER A 61 11.18 -12.61 -2.38
CA SER A 61 11.31 -11.21 -2.78
C SER A 61 10.41 -10.33 -1.93
N ASP A 62 10.87 -9.11 -1.63
CA ASP A 62 10.09 -8.14 -0.87
C ASP A 62 9.23 -7.24 -1.74
N LEU A 63 9.30 -7.37 -3.05
CA LEU A 63 8.48 -6.59 -3.97
C LEU A 63 7.31 -7.41 -4.50
N ILE A 64 6.14 -6.78 -4.54
CA ILE A 64 4.92 -7.41 -5.05
C ILE A 64 4.88 -7.21 -6.56
N PRO A 65 4.80 -8.30 -7.36
CA PRO A 65 4.68 -8.16 -8.81
C PRO A 65 3.36 -7.53 -9.23
N LEU A 66 3.34 -6.98 -10.44
CA LEU A 66 2.11 -6.46 -11.04
C LEU A 66 1.02 -7.53 -11.06
N GLY A 67 -0.17 -7.14 -10.71
CA GLY A 67 -1.33 -8.03 -10.74
C GLY A 67 -1.39 -9.07 -9.63
N LYS A 68 -0.55 -8.95 -8.58
CA LYS A 68 -0.45 -9.96 -7.53
C LYS A 68 -0.86 -9.47 -6.15
N ALA A 69 -1.14 -8.20 -5.97
CA ALA A 69 -1.55 -7.70 -4.67
C ALA A 69 -2.96 -8.15 -4.32
N ASP A 70 -3.12 -8.71 -3.14
CA ASP A 70 -4.44 -9.10 -2.64
C ASP A 70 -5.23 -7.90 -2.15
N LEU A 71 -4.54 -6.89 -1.67
CA LEU A 71 -5.16 -5.75 -1.00
C LEU A 71 -4.34 -4.50 -1.21
N ILE A 72 -5.01 -3.40 -1.48
CA ILE A 72 -4.41 -2.07 -1.47
C ILE A 72 -5.09 -1.29 -0.35
N ILE A 73 -4.32 -0.82 0.61
CA ILE A 73 -4.78 0.09 1.66
C ILE A 73 -4.16 1.44 1.39
N SER A 74 -4.98 2.45 1.15
CA SER A 74 -4.50 3.78 0.82
C SER A 74 -5.11 4.82 1.74
N LEU A 75 -4.28 5.72 2.23
CA LEU A 75 -4.74 6.85 3.02
C LEU A 75 -5.14 8.03 2.14
N GLU A 76 -4.98 7.90 0.83
CA GLU A 76 -5.25 8.96 -0.12
C GLU A 76 -5.82 8.36 -1.40
N PRO A 77 -7.06 8.77 -1.85
CA PRO A 77 -7.72 8.12 -2.98
C PRO A 77 -6.94 8.16 -4.29
N MET A 78 -6.25 9.27 -4.58
CA MET A 78 -5.43 9.36 -5.80
C MET A 78 -4.31 8.34 -5.81
N GLU A 79 -3.70 8.11 -4.65
CA GLU A 79 -2.62 7.13 -4.56
C GLU A 79 -3.15 5.70 -4.71
N ALA A 80 -4.38 5.44 -4.25
CA ALA A 80 -5.00 4.14 -4.47
C ALA A 80 -5.13 3.85 -5.97
N MET A 81 -5.55 4.85 -6.75
CA MET A 81 -5.68 4.71 -8.20
C MET A 81 -4.33 4.46 -8.87
N ARG A 82 -3.28 5.07 -8.36
CA ARG A 82 -1.93 4.94 -8.92
C ARG A 82 -1.45 3.49 -8.91
N TYR A 83 -1.85 2.71 -7.90
CA TYR A 83 -1.36 1.36 -7.75
C TYR A 83 -2.33 0.27 -8.22
N LEU A 84 -3.41 0.64 -8.90
CA LEU A 84 -4.36 -0.33 -9.45
C LEU A 84 -3.71 -1.43 -10.29
N PRO A 85 -2.68 -1.15 -11.11
CA PRO A 85 -2.05 -2.22 -11.89
C PRO A 85 -1.45 -3.34 -11.05
N TYR A 86 -1.18 -3.10 -9.78
CA TYR A 86 -0.64 -4.13 -8.88
C TYR A 86 -1.71 -5.03 -8.31
N LEU A 87 -2.98 -4.62 -8.35
CA LEU A 87 -4.07 -5.36 -7.73
C LEU A 87 -4.42 -6.59 -8.55
N LYS A 88 -4.56 -7.74 -7.89
CA LYS A 88 -5.01 -8.94 -8.57
C LYS A 88 -6.50 -8.82 -8.93
N LYS A 89 -6.97 -9.74 -9.78
CA LYS A 89 -8.33 -9.66 -10.34
C LYS A 89 -9.42 -9.57 -9.28
N ASP A 90 -9.29 -10.32 -8.20
CA ASP A 90 -10.30 -10.36 -7.14
C ASP A 90 -9.82 -9.66 -5.87
N GLY A 91 -8.90 -8.71 -6.03
CA GLY A 91 -8.35 -7.99 -4.89
C GLY A 91 -9.28 -6.91 -4.37
N TRP A 92 -8.93 -6.40 -3.19
CA TRP A 92 -9.71 -5.37 -2.50
C TRP A 92 -8.93 -4.08 -2.39
N ILE A 93 -9.65 -2.97 -2.40
CA ILE A 93 -9.09 -1.65 -2.13
C ILE A 93 -9.82 -1.04 -0.95
N ILE A 94 -9.04 -0.63 0.06
CA ILE A 94 -9.55 0.12 1.20
C ILE A 94 -8.88 1.47 1.16
N THR A 95 -9.67 2.54 1.06
CA THR A 95 -9.11 3.87 0.95
C THR A 95 -9.91 4.87 1.77
N ASN A 96 -9.21 5.91 2.19
CA ASN A 96 -9.83 7.07 2.82
C ASN A 96 -10.61 7.85 1.75
N THR A 97 -11.75 8.40 2.14
CA THR A 97 -12.55 9.22 1.22
C THR A 97 -12.18 10.69 1.29
N ALA A 98 -11.38 11.11 2.29
CA ALA A 98 -10.94 12.48 2.42
C ALA A 98 -9.57 12.64 1.74
N PRO A 99 -9.48 13.35 0.61
CA PRO A 99 -8.21 13.47 -0.10
C PRO A 99 -7.23 14.37 0.65
N PHE A 100 -5.93 14.07 0.50
CA PHE A 100 -4.87 14.96 0.92
C PHE A 100 -4.53 15.85 -0.25
N ILE A 101 -5.03 17.07 -0.24
CA ILE A 101 -4.92 17.96 -1.40
C ILE A 101 -3.60 18.73 -1.33
N ASN A 102 -2.62 18.25 -2.07
CA ASN A 102 -1.34 18.92 -2.26
C ASN A 102 -1.02 19.13 -3.74
N ILE A 103 -2.01 18.89 -4.59
CA ILE A 103 -1.90 18.98 -6.04
C ILE A 103 -2.95 19.98 -6.50
N PRO A 104 -2.56 21.03 -7.28
CA PRO A 104 -3.53 22.06 -7.69
C PRO A 104 -4.72 21.53 -8.47
N ASN A 105 -4.56 20.47 -9.25
CA ASN A 105 -5.60 19.94 -10.11
C ASN A 105 -6.12 18.59 -9.63
N TYR A 106 -6.39 18.50 -8.34
CA TYR A 106 -6.92 17.25 -7.77
C TYR A 106 -8.32 16.99 -8.36
N PRO A 107 -8.57 15.79 -8.88
CA PRO A 107 -9.88 15.50 -9.47
C PRO A 107 -10.98 15.38 -8.42
N GLU A 108 -12.22 15.54 -8.87
CA GLU A 108 -13.36 15.31 -8.00
C GLU A 108 -13.43 13.86 -7.54
N LEU A 109 -13.88 13.64 -6.30
CA LEU A 109 -13.94 12.29 -5.75
C LEU A 109 -14.85 11.37 -6.53
N ASP A 110 -15.94 11.89 -7.06
CA ASP A 110 -16.89 11.07 -7.82
C ASP A 110 -16.36 10.65 -9.19
N THR A 111 -15.22 11.18 -9.62
CA THR A 111 -14.56 10.74 -10.84
C THR A 111 -13.49 9.67 -10.57
N LEU A 112 -13.22 9.39 -9.32
CA LEU A 112 -12.26 8.36 -8.92
C LEU A 112 -12.99 7.01 -8.75
#